data_a112c559761675753a660fa13ec7d729
#
_entry.id   a112c559761675753a660fa13ec7d729
#
_cell.length_a   1.000
_cell.length_b   1.000
_cell.length_c   1.000
_cell.angle_alpha   90.00
_cell.angle_beta   90.00
_cell.angle_gamma   90.00
#
_symmetry.space_group_name_H-M   'P 1'
#
loop_
_entity.id
_entity.type
_entity.pdbx_description
1 polymer ?
#
loop_
_entity_poly.entity_id
_entity_poly.type
_entity_poly.pdbx_seq_one_letter_code
_entity_poly.pdbx_strand_id
1 'polypeptide(L)'
;MTEFLPITVIGAGSYGTALAIALSRNGLPTMLWGRNTAEMTKMAQQRQNQRFLPSITFPEALQIETDLATAVANSRDILIVVPSHVFADVLKQIKPLLKAQHRIIWASKGLEHNSGRLLHQVAKDILGNNMPLAVLSGPTFAKELASGLPTAIVLSSTEEAFAKALQERIHCSKHFRVYLNPDMIGVQLGGAIKNVIAIGAGISDGIGYGANARTALITRGLAEISRLGLSLGAEPHTFMGMACLGDLVLTCTDNQSRNRRFGMMLGKGYSVEQAMQEIGQVVEGYFNTQEAYRLAQQQQVEMPIVEQIYQMLFCGLTATEAAANLLSREKKSE
;
A
#
# COMPACT_ATOMS: atom_id res chain seq x y z
N MET A 1 -25.77 -24.57 -6.18
CA MET A 1 -24.85 -23.66 -5.48
C MET A 1 -23.63 -23.52 -6.39
N THR A 2 -23.45 -22.36 -7.02
CA THR A 2 -22.21 -22.05 -7.75
C THR A 2 -21.08 -22.08 -6.73
N GLU A 3 -20.21 -23.07 -6.80
CA GLU A 3 -19.00 -23.15 -6.00
C GLU A 3 -18.17 -21.87 -6.28
N PHE A 4 -18.10 -20.98 -5.31
CA PHE A 4 -17.29 -19.77 -5.44
C PHE A 4 -15.82 -20.20 -5.42
N LEU A 5 -15.13 -20.08 -6.54
CA LEU A 5 -13.69 -20.27 -6.60
C LEU A 5 -13.00 -19.38 -5.56
N PRO A 6 -11.93 -19.84 -4.92
CA PRO A 6 -11.18 -19.05 -3.95
C PRO A 6 -10.69 -17.72 -4.49
N ILE A 7 -10.38 -16.78 -3.59
CA ILE A 7 -9.45 -15.68 -3.89
C ILE A 7 -8.05 -16.15 -3.52
N THR A 8 -7.10 -16.04 -4.46
CA THR A 8 -5.69 -16.26 -4.16
C THR A 8 -5.01 -14.95 -3.80
N VAL A 9 -4.41 -14.90 -2.62
CA VAL A 9 -3.56 -13.80 -2.17
C VAL A 9 -2.10 -14.15 -2.47
N ILE A 10 -1.48 -13.38 -3.36
CA ILE A 10 -0.06 -13.51 -3.72
C ILE A 10 0.74 -12.53 -2.89
N GLY A 11 1.56 -13.05 -1.96
CA GLY A 11 2.40 -12.28 -1.07
C GLY A 11 2.11 -12.55 0.40
N ALA A 12 2.91 -13.43 1.03
CA ALA A 12 2.77 -13.85 2.43
C ALA A 12 3.53 -12.92 3.41
N GLY A 13 3.59 -11.62 3.10
CA GLY A 13 4.04 -10.59 4.03
C GLY A 13 2.98 -10.25 5.08
N SER A 14 3.27 -9.27 5.94
CA SER A 14 2.34 -8.83 7.00
C SER A 14 0.94 -8.51 6.45
N TYR A 15 0.85 -7.66 5.43
CA TYR A 15 -0.43 -7.17 4.89
C TYR A 15 -1.17 -8.24 4.07
N GLY A 16 -0.45 -9.02 3.23
CA GLY A 16 -1.09 -10.09 2.46
C GLY A 16 -1.63 -11.20 3.36
N THR A 17 -0.88 -11.59 4.40
CA THR A 17 -1.37 -12.54 5.41
C THR A 17 -2.59 -11.99 6.13
N ALA A 18 -2.59 -10.70 6.50
CA ALA A 18 -3.73 -10.08 7.18
C ALA A 18 -4.99 -10.04 6.32
N LEU A 19 -4.87 -9.72 5.03
CA LEU A 19 -5.96 -9.76 4.07
C LEU A 19 -6.49 -11.19 3.88
N ALA A 20 -5.60 -12.17 3.72
CA ALA A 20 -6.00 -13.58 3.59
C ALA A 20 -6.78 -14.07 4.82
N ILE A 21 -6.33 -13.70 6.03
CA ILE A 21 -7.03 -14.01 7.28
C ILE A 21 -8.40 -13.33 7.31
N ALA A 22 -8.49 -12.04 6.98
CA ALA A 22 -9.74 -11.29 7.03
C ALA A 22 -10.77 -11.85 6.05
N LEU A 23 -10.36 -12.12 4.80
CA LEU A 23 -11.24 -12.68 3.77
C LEU A 23 -11.73 -14.06 4.16
N SER A 24 -10.83 -14.93 4.62
CA SER A 24 -11.20 -16.28 5.09
C SER A 24 -12.12 -16.27 6.31
N ARG A 25 -11.88 -15.37 7.27
CA ARG A 25 -12.77 -15.18 8.44
C ARG A 25 -14.18 -14.74 8.05
N ASN A 26 -14.31 -13.98 6.97
CA ASN A 26 -15.60 -13.56 6.42
C ASN A 26 -16.32 -14.66 5.62
N GLY A 27 -15.79 -15.88 5.63
CA GLY A 27 -16.40 -17.05 4.97
C GLY A 27 -16.03 -17.17 3.48
N LEU A 28 -15.09 -16.36 2.98
CA LEU A 28 -14.64 -16.45 1.61
C LEU A 28 -13.54 -17.50 1.48
N PRO A 29 -13.67 -18.52 0.62
CA PRO A 29 -12.58 -19.43 0.32
C PRO A 29 -11.35 -18.64 -0.12
N THR A 30 -10.25 -18.81 0.58
CA THR A 30 -9.05 -18.00 0.39
C THR A 30 -7.80 -18.87 0.39
N MET A 31 -6.91 -18.65 -0.58
CA MET A 31 -5.58 -19.22 -0.62
C MET A 31 -4.54 -18.14 -0.36
N LEU A 32 -3.47 -18.47 0.37
CA LEU A 32 -2.30 -17.62 0.54
C LEU A 32 -1.08 -18.30 -0.09
N TRP A 33 -0.43 -17.59 -1.00
CA TRP A 33 0.83 -18.01 -1.60
C TRP A 33 1.94 -17.01 -1.34
N GLY A 34 3.16 -17.54 -1.15
CA GLY A 34 4.38 -16.74 -1.01
C GLY A 34 5.58 -17.43 -1.66
N ARG A 35 6.56 -16.64 -2.10
CA ARG A 35 7.72 -17.10 -2.88
C ARG A 35 8.65 -18.09 -2.17
N ASN A 36 8.66 -18.11 -0.85
CA ASN A 36 9.52 -18.99 -0.06
C ASN A 36 8.74 -20.24 0.35
N THR A 37 8.92 -21.32 -0.36
CA THR A 37 8.23 -22.59 -0.14
C THR A 37 8.44 -23.14 1.27
N ALA A 38 9.64 -23.01 1.84
CA ALA A 38 9.92 -23.50 3.19
C ALA A 38 9.13 -22.70 4.25
N GLU A 39 9.05 -21.38 4.12
CA GLU A 39 8.22 -20.54 4.99
C GLU A 39 6.72 -20.88 4.82
N MET A 40 6.26 -21.08 3.60
CA MET A 40 4.86 -21.46 3.33
C MET A 40 4.51 -22.82 3.94
N THR A 41 5.37 -23.82 3.81
CA THR A 41 5.20 -25.14 4.44
C THR A 41 5.11 -25.01 5.97
N LYS A 42 5.99 -24.21 6.56
CA LYS A 42 5.95 -23.93 8.00
C LYS A 42 4.66 -23.23 8.43
N MET A 43 4.19 -22.25 7.66
CA MET A 43 2.91 -21.59 7.91
C MET A 43 1.72 -22.55 7.82
N ALA A 44 1.73 -23.47 6.86
CA ALA A 44 0.70 -24.51 6.74
C ALA A 44 0.64 -25.42 7.97
N GLN A 45 1.80 -25.88 8.44
CA GLN A 45 1.91 -26.75 9.61
C GLN A 45 1.53 -26.06 10.91
N GLN A 46 2.00 -24.82 11.10
CA GLN A 46 1.80 -24.06 12.34
C GLN A 46 0.48 -23.30 12.37
N ARG A 47 -0.20 -23.19 11.23
CA ARG A 47 -1.41 -22.38 11.07
C ARG A 47 -1.21 -20.93 11.52
N GLN A 48 -0.02 -20.36 11.26
CA GLN A 48 0.39 -19.04 11.73
C GLN A 48 1.55 -18.48 10.89
N ASN A 49 1.60 -17.16 10.76
CA ASN A 49 2.77 -16.45 10.21
C ASN A 49 3.60 -15.87 11.35
N GLN A 50 4.48 -16.70 11.92
CA GLN A 50 5.33 -16.35 13.07
C GLN A 50 6.18 -15.10 12.84
N ARG A 51 6.64 -14.89 11.60
CA ARG A 51 7.53 -13.77 11.27
C ARG A 51 6.83 -12.42 11.28
N PHE A 52 5.60 -12.36 10.77
CA PHE A 52 4.92 -11.09 10.52
C PHE A 52 3.70 -10.84 11.40
N LEU A 53 3.05 -11.91 11.87
CA LEU A 53 1.85 -11.87 12.72
C LEU A 53 1.89 -12.97 13.78
N PRO A 54 2.87 -12.91 14.70
CA PRO A 54 3.21 -14.03 15.59
C PRO A 54 2.11 -14.45 16.57
N SER A 55 1.10 -13.63 16.78
CA SER A 55 0.04 -13.92 17.77
C SER A 55 -1.30 -14.27 17.13
N ILE A 56 -1.34 -14.53 15.81
CA ILE A 56 -2.60 -14.69 15.07
C ILE A 56 -2.64 -16.03 14.39
N THR A 57 -3.56 -16.89 14.84
CA THR A 57 -3.85 -18.19 14.23
C THR A 57 -4.68 -18.01 12.96
N PHE A 58 -4.37 -18.79 11.93
CA PHE A 58 -5.13 -18.77 10.68
C PHE A 58 -6.53 -19.36 10.88
N PRO A 59 -7.58 -18.75 10.27
CA PRO A 59 -8.89 -19.37 10.18
C PRO A 59 -8.78 -20.75 9.52
N GLU A 60 -9.62 -21.70 9.95
CA GLU A 60 -9.58 -23.08 9.42
C GLU A 60 -9.71 -23.13 7.91
N ALA A 61 -10.57 -22.29 7.33
CA ALA A 61 -10.82 -22.19 5.89
C ALA A 61 -9.69 -21.56 5.08
N LEU A 62 -8.66 -20.95 5.71
CA LEU A 62 -7.52 -20.39 5.00
C LEU A 62 -6.58 -21.50 4.53
N GLN A 63 -6.43 -21.61 3.23
CA GLN A 63 -5.53 -22.57 2.60
C GLN A 63 -4.16 -21.93 2.35
N ILE A 64 -3.10 -22.71 2.58
CA ILE A 64 -1.73 -22.30 2.29
C ILE A 64 -1.26 -23.13 1.09
N GLU A 65 -0.87 -22.42 0.02
CA GLU A 65 -0.40 -23.06 -1.21
C GLU A 65 1.08 -22.76 -1.44
N THR A 66 1.84 -23.73 -1.84
CA THR A 66 3.29 -23.64 -2.09
C THR A 66 3.62 -23.53 -3.57
N ASP A 67 2.73 -24.01 -4.44
CA ASP A 67 2.89 -23.95 -5.89
C ASP A 67 2.08 -22.79 -6.48
N LEU A 68 2.76 -21.89 -7.20
CA LEU A 68 2.13 -20.72 -7.81
C LEU A 68 1.14 -21.09 -8.92
N ALA A 69 1.47 -22.09 -9.73
CA ALA A 69 0.60 -22.48 -10.83
C ALA A 69 -0.72 -23.06 -10.31
N THR A 70 -0.67 -23.87 -9.27
CA THR A 70 -1.82 -24.41 -8.56
C THR A 70 -2.66 -23.30 -7.93
N ALA A 71 -2.01 -22.33 -7.25
CA ALA A 71 -2.68 -21.19 -6.62
C ALA A 71 -3.46 -20.35 -7.66
N VAL A 72 -2.85 -20.05 -8.80
CA VAL A 72 -3.48 -19.31 -9.89
C VAL A 72 -4.60 -20.11 -10.54
N ALA A 73 -4.36 -21.39 -10.88
CA ALA A 73 -5.31 -22.22 -11.61
C ALA A 73 -6.64 -22.44 -10.86
N ASN A 74 -6.60 -22.49 -9.53
CA ASN A 74 -7.74 -22.74 -8.66
C ASN A 74 -8.51 -21.47 -8.25
N SER A 75 -8.15 -20.32 -8.78
CA SER A 75 -8.78 -19.05 -8.43
C SER A 75 -9.31 -18.32 -9.65
N ARG A 76 -10.33 -17.51 -9.44
CA ARG A 76 -10.77 -16.49 -10.41
C ARG A 76 -10.15 -15.14 -10.12
N ASP A 77 -10.14 -14.77 -8.86
CA ASP A 77 -9.67 -13.48 -8.37
C ASP A 77 -8.28 -13.64 -7.76
N ILE A 78 -7.31 -12.92 -8.29
CA ILE A 78 -5.92 -12.95 -7.85
C ILE A 78 -5.58 -11.62 -7.21
N LEU A 79 -5.38 -11.61 -5.89
CA LEU A 79 -5.05 -10.43 -5.09
C LEU A 79 -3.54 -10.38 -4.83
N ILE A 80 -2.86 -9.43 -5.47
CA ILE A 80 -1.42 -9.23 -5.35
C ILE A 80 -1.13 -8.27 -4.19
N VAL A 81 -0.36 -8.71 -3.21
CA VAL A 81 0.00 -7.95 -2.01
C VAL A 81 1.51 -8.04 -1.77
N VAL A 82 2.26 -7.50 -2.69
CA VAL A 82 3.72 -7.47 -2.66
C VAL A 82 4.23 -6.03 -2.62
N PRO A 83 5.50 -5.79 -2.25
CA PRO A 83 6.10 -4.47 -2.39
C PRO A 83 5.99 -3.95 -3.83
N SER A 84 5.78 -2.63 -3.98
CA SER A 84 5.53 -2.02 -5.30
C SER A 84 6.67 -2.24 -6.30
N HIS A 85 7.91 -2.27 -5.83
CA HIS A 85 9.10 -2.48 -6.67
C HIS A 85 9.22 -3.88 -7.29
N VAL A 86 8.49 -4.89 -6.77
CA VAL A 86 8.46 -6.25 -7.34
C VAL A 86 7.12 -6.58 -8.03
N PHE A 87 6.19 -5.63 -8.09
CA PHE A 87 4.85 -5.84 -8.64
C PHE A 87 4.88 -6.25 -10.11
N ALA A 88 5.67 -5.57 -10.94
CA ALA A 88 5.82 -5.91 -12.36
C ALA A 88 6.37 -7.31 -12.58
N ASP A 89 7.34 -7.75 -11.77
CA ASP A 89 7.93 -9.08 -11.88
C ASP A 89 6.94 -10.17 -11.50
N VAL A 90 6.12 -9.95 -10.47
CA VAL A 90 5.03 -10.86 -10.12
C VAL A 90 4.01 -10.97 -11.24
N LEU A 91 3.62 -9.85 -11.87
CA LEU A 91 2.72 -9.87 -13.03
C LEU A 91 3.29 -10.67 -14.20
N LYS A 92 4.58 -10.48 -14.53
CA LYS A 92 5.26 -11.26 -15.58
C LYS A 92 5.28 -12.75 -15.24
N GLN A 93 5.50 -13.09 -13.98
CA GLN A 93 5.54 -14.49 -13.52
C GLN A 93 4.18 -15.17 -13.60
N ILE A 94 3.08 -14.49 -13.27
CA ILE A 94 1.74 -15.08 -13.34
C ILE A 94 1.12 -15.03 -14.73
N LYS A 95 1.54 -14.09 -15.61
CA LYS A 95 0.96 -13.88 -16.95
C LYS A 95 0.77 -15.18 -17.74
N PRO A 96 1.76 -16.09 -17.85
CA PRO A 96 1.60 -17.34 -18.61
C PRO A 96 0.61 -18.33 -17.99
N LEU A 97 0.23 -18.13 -16.72
CA LEU A 97 -0.72 -18.98 -15.99
C LEU A 97 -2.16 -18.44 -16.08
N LEU A 98 -2.34 -17.21 -16.54
CA LEU A 98 -3.64 -16.55 -16.60
C LEU A 98 -4.49 -17.10 -17.74
N LYS A 99 -5.81 -17.21 -17.49
CA LYS A 99 -6.85 -17.57 -18.45
C LYS A 99 -7.90 -16.45 -18.53
N ALA A 100 -8.78 -16.50 -19.50
CA ALA A 100 -9.79 -15.47 -19.78
C ALA A 100 -10.71 -15.13 -18.60
N GLN A 101 -10.92 -16.08 -17.67
CA GLN A 101 -11.78 -15.84 -16.50
C GLN A 101 -11.08 -15.11 -15.35
N HIS A 102 -9.75 -14.99 -15.36
CA HIS A 102 -9.01 -14.36 -14.26
C HIS A 102 -9.22 -12.86 -14.21
N ARG A 103 -9.20 -12.32 -12.99
CA ARG A 103 -9.29 -10.90 -12.68
C ARG A 103 -8.16 -10.56 -11.71
N ILE A 104 -7.49 -9.44 -11.92
CA ILE A 104 -6.33 -9.04 -11.13
C ILE A 104 -6.72 -7.91 -10.18
N ILE A 105 -6.41 -8.11 -8.92
CA ILE A 105 -6.60 -7.16 -7.84
C ILE A 105 -5.23 -6.91 -7.20
N TRP A 106 -4.97 -5.74 -6.70
CA TRP A 106 -3.80 -5.52 -5.86
C TRP A 106 -4.11 -4.63 -4.66
N ALA A 107 -3.31 -4.80 -3.62
CA ALA A 107 -3.30 -3.95 -2.45
C ALA A 107 -1.88 -3.40 -2.17
N SER A 108 -0.98 -3.55 -3.12
CA SER A 108 0.34 -2.92 -3.14
C SER A 108 0.19 -1.40 -3.19
N LYS A 109 0.91 -0.68 -2.34
CA LYS A 109 0.81 0.77 -2.19
C LYS A 109 2.13 1.42 -2.61
N GLY A 110 2.20 1.88 -3.85
CA GLY A 110 3.42 2.49 -4.39
C GLY A 110 3.35 2.74 -5.88
N LEU A 111 4.46 3.23 -6.40
CA LEU A 111 4.72 3.50 -7.80
C LEU A 111 5.70 2.46 -8.35
N GLU A 112 5.72 2.29 -9.67
CA GLU A 112 6.69 1.43 -10.33
C GLU A 112 8.11 1.98 -10.16
N HIS A 113 9.03 1.10 -9.77
CA HIS A 113 10.43 1.46 -9.61
C HIS A 113 11.07 1.89 -10.94
N ASN A 114 11.90 2.92 -10.90
CA ASN A 114 12.63 3.54 -12.01
C ASN A 114 11.77 4.30 -13.04
N SER A 115 10.44 4.28 -12.95
CA SER A 115 9.58 5.00 -13.91
C SER A 115 8.62 6.00 -13.26
N GLY A 116 8.24 5.77 -11.99
CA GLY A 116 7.23 6.56 -11.29
C GLY A 116 5.79 6.29 -11.75
N ARG A 117 5.55 5.30 -12.62
CA ARG A 117 4.21 5.01 -13.14
C ARG A 117 3.29 4.43 -12.09
N LEU A 118 1.99 4.66 -12.24
CA LEU A 118 0.96 4.02 -11.46
C LEU A 118 0.85 2.52 -11.81
N LEU A 119 0.60 1.68 -10.82
CA LEU A 119 0.59 0.22 -11.00
C LEU A 119 -0.45 -0.28 -12.00
N HIS A 120 -1.59 0.43 -12.18
CA HIS A 120 -2.57 0.07 -13.20
C HIS A 120 -2.03 0.22 -14.63
N GLN A 121 -1.16 1.20 -14.88
CA GLN A 121 -0.50 1.39 -16.18
C GLN A 121 0.44 0.23 -16.45
N VAL A 122 1.22 -0.15 -15.43
CA VAL A 122 2.13 -1.31 -15.49
C VAL A 122 1.36 -2.61 -15.74
N ALA A 123 0.23 -2.80 -15.05
CA ALA A 123 -0.61 -3.98 -15.24
C ALA A 123 -1.20 -4.05 -16.65
N LYS A 124 -1.67 -2.93 -17.21
CA LYS A 124 -2.17 -2.89 -18.60
C LYS A 124 -1.09 -3.20 -19.61
N ASP A 125 0.11 -2.66 -19.44
CA ASP A 125 1.24 -2.94 -20.35
C ASP A 125 1.64 -4.43 -20.35
N ILE A 126 1.64 -5.05 -19.17
CA ILE A 126 2.06 -6.45 -19.05
C ILE A 126 0.94 -7.41 -19.46
N LEU A 127 -0.28 -7.17 -19.01
CA LEU A 127 -1.40 -8.14 -19.13
C LEU A 127 -2.33 -7.85 -20.31
N GLY A 128 -2.27 -6.64 -20.87
CA GLY A 128 -3.17 -6.16 -21.92
C GLY A 128 -4.36 -5.38 -21.37
N ASN A 129 -5.02 -4.62 -22.25
CA ASN A 129 -6.10 -3.70 -21.86
C ASN A 129 -7.42 -4.40 -21.49
N ASN A 130 -7.58 -5.67 -21.87
CA ASN A 130 -8.83 -6.42 -21.63
C ASN A 130 -8.83 -7.16 -20.29
N MET A 131 -7.73 -7.13 -19.53
CA MET A 131 -7.68 -7.75 -18.20
C MET A 131 -8.47 -6.89 -17.20
N PRO A 132 -9.49 -7.43 -16.51
CA PRO A 132 -10.17 -6.72 -15.45
C PRO A 132 -9.22 -6.44 -14.29
N LEU A 133 -9.06 -5.16 -13.93
CA LEU A 133 -8.13 -4.68 -12.92
C LEU A 133 -8.86 -4.00 -11.78
N ALA A 134 -8.43 -4.23 -10.53
CA ALA A 134 -8.93 -3.53 -9.37
C ALA A 134 -7.83 -3.26 -8.34
N VAL A 135 -7.97 -2.19 -7.56
CA VAL A 135 -7.08 -1.83 -6.47
C VAL A 135 -7.85 -1.70 -5.15
N LEU A 136 -7.24 -2.19 -4.08
CA LEU A 136 -7.68 -1.99 -2.70
C LEU A 136 -6.72 -1.03 -2.00
N SER A 137 -7.23 0.07 -1.44
CA SER A 137 -6.43 1.03 -0.67
C SER A 137 -7.25 1.66 0.44
N GLY A 138 -6.58 2.07 1.53
CA GLY A 138 -7.23 2.69 2.68
C GLY A 138 -6.52 2.38 4.00
N PRO A 139 -7.05 2.88 5.14
CA PRO A 139 -6.44 2.76 6.45
C PRO A 139 -6.50 1.31 6.95
N THR A 140 -5.40 0.60 6.86
CA THR A 140 -5.34 -0.84 7.14
C THR A 140 -4.02 -1.24 7.77
N PHE A 141 -3.93 -1.20 9.10
CA PHE A 141 -2.83 -1.86 9.79
C PHE A 141 -3.03 -3.37 9.80
N ALA A 142 -2.02 -4.09 9.36
CA ALA A 142 -2.08 -5.54 9.18
C ALA A 142 -2.45 -6.29 10.47
N LYS A 143 -1.90 -5.86 11.62
CA LYS A 143 -2.19 -6.48 12.93
C LYS A 143 -3.67 -6.32 13.32
N GLU A 144 -4.23 -5.14 13.14
CA GLU A 144 -5.63 -4.85 13.47
C GLU A 144 -6.58 -5.63 12.56
N LEU A 145 -6.35 -5.58 11.26
CA LEU A 145 -7.12 -6.34 10.29
C LEU A 145 -7.09 -7.85 10.58
N ALA A 146 -5.91 -8.41 10.83
CA ALA A 146 -5.75 -9.83 11.14
C ALA A 146 -6.40 -10.20 12.48
N SER A 147 -6.47 -9.28 13.46
CA SER A 147 -7.17 -9.47 14.72
C SER A 147 -8.69 -9.36 14.61
N GLY A 148 -9.23 -8.95 13.45
CA GLY A 148 -10.66 -8.81 13.20
C GLY A 148 -11.26 -7.51 13.74
N LEU A 149 -10.43 -6.50 13.98
CA LEU A 149 -10.92 -5.16 14.33
C LEU A 149 -11.63 -4.52 13.13
N PRO A 150 -12.63 -3.67 13.34
CA PRO A 150 -13.35 -3.01 12.27
C PRO A 150 -12.41 -2.23 11.37
N THR A 151 -12.46 -2.52 10.08
CA THR A 151 -11.62 -1.92 9.06
C THR A 151 -12.47 -1.48 7.87
N ALA A 152 -12.17 -0.33 7.30
CA ALA A 152 -12.79 0.17 6.09
C ALA A 152 -11.73 0.37 5.01
N ILE A 153 -12.04 -0.03 3.77
CA ILE A 153 -11.14 0.06 2.62
C ILE A 153 -11.89 0.56 1.39
N VAL A 154 -11.18 1.17 0.47
CA VAL A 154 -11.69 1.61 -0.83
C VAL A 154 -11.28 0.61 -1.90
N LEU A 155 -12.21 0.30 -2.78
CA LEU A 155 -12.04 -0.50 -3.98
C LEU A 155 -12.27 0.39 -5.20
N SER A 156 -11.30 0.42 -6.10
CA SER A 156 -11.43 1.01 -7.44
C SER A 156 -11.17 -0.05 -8.51
N SER A 157 -11.85 0.03 -9.64
CA SER A 157 -11.70 -0.93 -10.74
C SER A 157 -11.79 -0.24 -12.10
N THR A 158 -11.17 -0.86 -13.10
CA THR A 158 -11.32 -0.47 -14.52
C THR A 158 -12.72 -0.77 -15.08
N GLU A 159 -13.50 -1.62 -14.39
CA GLU A 159 -14.83 -2.04 -14.80
C GLU A 159 -15.79 -1.94 -13.61
N GLU A 160 -16.90 -1.20 -13.79
CA GLU A 160 -17.91 -1.02 -12.73
C GLU A 160 -18.55 -2.35 -12.29
N ALA A 161 -18.85 -3.22 -13.25
CA ALA A 161 -19.43 -4.54 -12.97
C ALA A 161 -18.48 -5.40 -12.12
N PHE A 162 -17.17 -5.34 -12.41
CA PHE A 162 -16.16 -6.01 -11.60
C PHE A 162 -16.06 -5.42 -10.20
N ALA A 163 -16.08 -4.09 -10.08
CA ALA A 163 -16.04 -3.42 -8.78
C ALA A 163 -17.22 -3.86 -7.89
N LYS A 164 -18.44 -3.86 -8.42
CA LYS A 164 -19.64 -4.28 -7.68
C LYS A 164 -19.59 -5.75 -7.27
N ALA A 165 -19.26 -6.64 -8.20
CA ALA A 165 -19.15 -8.08 -7.93
C ALA A 165 -18.06 -8.39 -6.91
N LEU A 166 -16.93 -7.68 -6.95
CA LEU A 166 -15.85 -7.85 -5.99
C LEU A 166 -16.23 -7.28 -4.61
N GLN A 167 -16.88 -6.11 -4.58
CA GLN A 167 -17.39 -5.53 -3.34
C GLN A 167 -18.34 -6.49 -2.63
N GLU A 168 -19.36 -7.00 -3.31
CA GLU A 168 -20.31 -7.96 -2.76
C GLU A 168 -19.61 -9.20 -2.20
N ARG A 169 -18.54 -9.63 -2.86
CA ARG A 169 -17.80 -10.82 -2.48
C ARG A 169 -16.96 -10.64 -1.23
N ILE A 170 -16.27 -9.50 -1.09
CA ILE A 170 -15.27 -9.26 -0.01
C ILE A 170 -15.80 -8.40 1.13
N HIS A 171 -16.93 -7.71 0.96
CA HIS A 171 -17.52 -6.86 2.00
C HIS A 171 -18.05 -7.68 3.16
N CYS A 172 -17.74 -7.24 4.39
CA CYS A 172 -18.34 -7.75 5.59
C CYS A 172 -18.76 -6.58 6.49
N SER A 173 -20.05 -6.44 6.72
CA SER A 173 -20.61 -5.32 7.48
C SER A 173 -20.09 -5.21 8.92
N LYS A 174 -19.64 -6.33 9.50
CA LYS A 174 -19.16 -6.39 10.89
C LYS A 174 -17.69 -5.97 11.04
N HIS A 175 -16.82 -6.39 10.10
CA HIS A 175 -15.38 -6.28 10.30
C HIS A 175 -14.60 -5.68 9.12
N PHE A 176 -15.12 -5.78 7.89
CA PHE A 176 -14.39 -5.35 6.71
C PHE A 176 -15.30 -4.64 5.71
N ARG A 177 -15.43 -3.34 5.87
CA ARG A 177 -16.29 -2.51 5.00
C ARG A 177 -15.55 -2.09 3.75
N VAL A 178 -16.13 -2.32 2.60
CA VAL A 178 -15.57 -1.96 1.30
C VAL A 178 -16.44 -0.89 0.66
N TYR A 179 -15.82 0.23 0.28
CA TYR A 179 -16.45 1.36 -0.39
C TYR A 179 -15.94 1.45 -1.82
N LEU A 180 -16.82 1.70 -2.78
CA LEU A 180 -16.43 1.90 -4.17
C LEU A 180 -16.00 3.34 -4.42
N ASN A 181 -14.97 3.52 -5.24
CA ASN A 181 -14.54 4.79 -5.79
C ASN A 181 -14.05 4.55 -7.22
N PRO A 182 -14.61 5.20 -8.24
CA PRO A 182 -14.23 4.98 -9.65
C PRO A 182 -12.86 5.57 -10.00
N ASP A 183 -12.31 6.47 -9.18
CA ASP A 183 -11.03 7.13 -9.42
C ASP A 183 -9.84 6.22 -9.12
N MET A 184 -9.45 5.42 -10.10
CA MET A 184 -8.30 4.51 -10.03
C MET A 184 -6.98 5.26 -9.80
N ILE A 185 -6.84 6.48 -10.32
CA ILE A 185 -5.62 7.29 -10.19
C ILE A 185 -5.47 7.80 -8.78
N GLY A 186 -6.49 8.50 -8.26
CA GLY A 186 -6.46 9.10 -6.92
C GLY A 186 -6.32 8.06 -5.81
N VAL A 187 -7.02 6.92 -5.92
CA VAL A 187 -6.95 5.81 -4.95
C VAL A 187 -5.53 5.23 -4.85
N GLN A 188 -4.86 5.04 -5.99
CA GLN A 188 -3.47 4.53 -6.00
C GLN A 188 -2.48 5.56 -5.48
N LEU A 189 -2.62 6.81 -5.96
CA LEU A 189 -1.68 7.88 -5.64
C LEU A 189 -1.71 8.22 -4.14
N GLY A 190 -2.91 8.31 -3.55
CA GLY A 190 -3.08 8.50 -2.11
C GLY A 190 -2.35 7.44 -1.30
N GLY A 191 -2.55 6.16 -1.64
CA GLY A 191 -1.89 5.04 -0.97
C GLY A 191 -0.37 5.01 -1.15
N ALA A 192 0.15 5.46 -2.29
CA ALA A 192 1.59 5.49 -2.58
C ALA A 192 2.31 6.62 -1.81
N ILE A 193 1.83 7.86 -1.97
CA ILE A 193 2.57 9.04 -1.48
C ILE A 193 2.37 9.27 0.03
N LYS A 194 1.25 8.81 0.61
CA LYS A 194 1.09 8.88 2.08
C LYS A 194 2.28 8.31 2.85
N ASN A 195 2.93 7.27 2.31
CA ASN A 195 4.08 6.61 2.94
C ASN A 195 5.30 7.54 2.98
N VAL A 196 5.46 8.38 1.99
CA VAL A 196 6.50 9.42 1.94
C VAL A 196 6.22 10.49 2.99
N ILE A 197 4.99 11.00 3.03
CA ILE A 197 4.58 12.00 4.04
C ILE A 197 4.72 11.44 5.46
N ALA A 198 4.45 10.15 5.67
CA ALA A 198 4.64 9.50 6.96
C ALA A 198 6.11 9.45 7.40
N ILE A 199 7.06 9.32 6.48
CA ILE A 199 8.49 9.50 6.80
C ILE A 199 8.74 10.93 7.30
N GLY A 200 8.24 11.96 6.59
CA GLY A 200 8.36 13.36 7.02
C GLY A 200 7.73 13.63 8.38
N ALA A 201 6.54 13.06 8.64
CA ALA A 201 5.89 13.16 9.95
C ALA A 201 6.74 12.53 11.06
N GLY A 202 7.34 11.38 10.78
CA GLY A 202 8.29 10.71 11.67
C GLY A 202 9.54 11.56 11.94
N ILE A 203 10.13 12.16 10.89
CA ILE A 203 11.29 13.05 11.00
C ILE A 203 10.96 14.25 11.92
N SER A 204 9.82 14.90 11.70
CA SER A 204 9.35 16.01 12.52
C SER A 204 9.24 15.63 14.00
N ASP A 205 8.66 14.47 14.30
CA ASP A 205 8.58 13.94 15.67
C ASP A 205 9.96 13.57 16.23
N GLY A 206 10.85 13.03 15.41
CA GLY A 206 12.22 12.65 15.80
C GLY A 206 13.09 13.83 16.17
N ILE A 207 12.96 14.98 15.49
CA ILE A 207 13.60 16.25 15.82
C ILE A 207 13.01 16.86 17.12
N GLY A 208 11.75 16.51 17.46
CA GLY A 208 11.07 17.04 18.64
C GLY A 208 10.11 18.20 18.39
N TYR A 209 9.64 18.42 17.14
CA TYR A 209 8.75 19.54 16.80
C TYR A 209 7.31 19.40 17.30
N GLY A 210 6.86 18.20 17.66
CA GLY A 210 5.58 17.98 18.32
C GLY A 210 4.37 17.94 17.37
N ALA A 211 3.16 17.83 17.97
CA ALA A 211 1.92 17.54 17.28
C ALA A 211 1.47 18.64 16.30
N ASN A 212 1.69 19.91 16.62
CA ASN A 212 1.31 21.03 15.74
C ASN A 212 2.06 20.98 14.42
N ALA A 213 3.38 20.78 14.44
CA ALA A 213 4.20 20.65 13.24
C ALA A 213 3.82 19.40 12.43
N ARG A 214 3.60 18.26 13.10
CA ARG A 214 3.12 17.04 12.45
C ARG A 214 1.78 17.25 11.75
N THR A 215 0.81 17.91 12.40
CA THR A 215 -0.50 18.20 11.81
C THR A 215 -0.38 19.11 10.59
N ALA A 216 0.41 20.18 10.69
CA ALA A 216 0.69 21.06 9.56
C ALA A 216 1.31 20.31 8.39
N LEU A 217 2.27 19.40 8.65
CA LEU A 217 2.91 18.58 7.64
C LEU A 217 1.92 17.61 6.97
N ILE A 218 1.01 17.00 7.73
CA ILE A 218 -0.05 16.14 7.18
C ILE A 218 -0.96 16.94 6.24
N THR A 219 -1.43 18.11 6.67
CA THR A 219 -2.31 18.97 5.89
C THR A 219 -1.63 19.44 4.59
N ARG A 220 -0.38 19.91 4.69
CA ARG A 220 0.39 20.34 3.52
C ARG A 220 0.76 19.17 2.61
N GLY A 221 1.08 18.01 3.18
CA GLY A 221 1.32 16.78 2.43
C GLY A 221 0.09 16.33 1.64
N LEU A 222 -1.11 16.41 2.23
CA LEU A 222 -2.35 16.16 1.51
C LEU A 222 -2.54 17.10 0.32
N ALA A 223 -2.23 18.39 0.49
CA ALA A 223 -2.29 19.37 -0.60
C ALA A 223 -1.29 19.04 -1.73
N GLU A 224 -0.09 18.55 -1.40
CA GLU A 224 0.88 18.08 -2.41
C GLU A 224 0.37 16.86 -3.18
N ILE A 225 -0.16 15.86 -2.46
CA ILE A 225 -0.75 14.67 -3.08
C ILE A 225 -1.90 15.06 -4.01
N SER A 226 -2.78 15.97 -3.57
CA SER A 226 -3.93 16.43 -4.36
C SER A 226 -3.48 17.15 -5.64
N ARG A 227 -2.49 18.05 -5.56
CA ARG A 227 -1.96 18.75 -6.76
C ARG A 227 -1.40 17.77 -7.78
N LEU A 228 -0.58 16.82 -7.34
CA LEU A 228 -0.03 15.80 -8.24
C LEU A 228 -1.15 14.92 -8.83
N GLY A 229 -2.14 14.56 -8.02
CA GLY A 229 -3.25 13.76 -8.50
C GLY A 229 -4.10 14.47 -9.55
N LEU A 230 -4.40 15.75 -9.34
CA LEU A 230 -5.13 16.55 -10.31
C LEU A 230 -4.39 16.70 -11.64
N SER A 231 -3.07 16.85 -11.62
CA SER A 231 -2.26 16.88 -12.84
C SER A 231 -2.29 15.57 -13.64
N LEU A 232 -2.59 14.46 -12.96
CA LEU A 232 -2.73 13.13 -13.56
C LEU A 232 -4.17 12.77 -13.93
N GLY A 233 -5.14 13.66 -13.66
CA GLY A 233 -6.56 13.45 -13.96
C GLY A 233 -7.34 12.73 -12.86
N ALA A 234 -6.85 12.75 -11.62
CA ALA A 234 -7.61 12.24 -10.47
C ALA A 234 -8.71 13.21 -10.05
N GLU A 235 -9.74 12.69 -9.38
CA GLU A 235 -10.88 13.46 -8.88
C GLU A 235 -10.56 14.10 -7.51
N PRO A 236 -10.83 15.42 -7.33
CA PRO A 236 -10.47 16.15 -6.10
C PRO A 236 -11.03 15.52 -4.82
N HIS A 237 -12.28 15.04 -4.85
CA HIS A 237 -12.93 14.46 -3.68
C HIS A 237 -12.30 13.15 -3.20
N THR A 238 -11.59 12.42 -4.06
CA THR A 238 -10.90 11.18 -3.70
C THR A 238 -9.86 11.42 -2.61
N PHE A 239 -9.19 12.57 -2.63
CA PHE A 239 -8.14 12.89 -1.67
C PHE A 239 -8.67 13.17 -0.27
N MET A 240 -9.94 13.55 -0.12
CA MET A 240 -10.61 13.73 1.18
C MET A 240 -11.18 12.43 1.74
N GLY A 241 -11.09 11.33 0.98
CA GLY A 241 -11.61 10.02 1.34
C GLY A 241 -10.61 9.13 2.10
N MET A 242 -11.08 7.91 2.41
CA MET A 242 -10.31 6.92 3.16
C MET A 242 -9.04 6.45 2.43
N ALA A 243 -9.03 6.39 1.10
CA ALA A 243 -7.87 5.94 0.33
C ALA A 243 -6.69 6.93 0.39
N CYS A 244 -6.93 8.18 0.75
CA CYS A 244 -5.92 9.23 0.87
C CYS A 244 -5.88 9.83 2.27
N LEU A 245 -6.76 10.80 2.62
CA LEU A 245 -6.76 11.48 3.93
C LEU A 245 -6.80 10.49 5.10
N GLY A 246 -7.72 9.52 5.08
CA GLY A 246 -7.87 8.55 6.16
C GLY A 246 -6.61 7.71 6.37
N ASP A 247 -6.05 7.18 5.29
CA ASP A 247 -4.83 6.37 5.33
C ASP A 247 -3.57 7.20 5.65
N LEU A 248 -3.53 8.46 5.21
CA LEU A 248 -2.47 9.43 5.53
C LEU A 248 -2.45 9.74 7.03
N VAL A 249 -3.58 10.13 7.61
CA VAL A 249 -3.70 10.45 9.04
C VAL A 249 -3.28 9.24 9.88
N LEU A 250 -3.86 8.07 9.61
CA LEU A 250 -3.51 6.84 10.31
C LEU A 250 -2.01 6.55 10.26
N THR A 251 -1.40 6.66 9.06
CA THR A 251 0.00 6.30 8.84
C THR A 251 0.97 7.30 9.48
N CYS A 252 0.60 8.58 9.54
CA CYS A 252 1.43 9.64 10.11
C CYS A 252 1.33 9.78 11.63
N THR A 253 0.31 9.21 12.26
CA THR A 253 0.04 9.42 13.70
C THR A 253 0.28 8.21 14.58
N ASP A 254 0.34 7.00 14.02
CA ASP A 254 0.48 5.77 14.80
C ASP A 254 1.84 5.10 14.60
N ASN A 255 2.39 4.54 15.70
CA ASN A 255 3.68 3.84 15.72
C ASN A 255 3.65 2.44 15.07
N GLN A 256 2.51 1.90 14.69
CA GLN A 256 2.45 0.72 13.84
C GLN A 256 2.99 1.01 12.43
N SER A 257 3.01 2.30 12.01
CA SER A 257 3.58 2.73 10.74
C SER A 257 5.10 2.56 10.72
N ARG A 258 5.59 1.64 9.88
CA ARG A 258 7.03 1.47 9.64
C ARG A 258 7.65 2.72 9.04
N ASN A 259 6.95 3.40 8.13
CA ASN A 259 7.42 4.62 7.49
C ASN A 259 7.60 5.75 8.52
N ARG A 260 6.63 5.93 9.44
CA ARG A 260 6.73 6.90 10.51
C ARG A 260 7.88 6.58 11.48
N ARG A 261 8.02 5.31 11.91
CA ARG A 261 9.14 4.89 12.77
C ARG A 261 10.49 5.08 12.11
N PHE A 262 10.60 4.75 10.83
CA PHE A 262 11.81 5.00 10.04
C PHE A 262 12.17 6.48 10.03
N GLY A 263 11.20 7.36 9.72
CA GLY A 263 11.39 8.81 9.77
C GLY A 263 11.79 9.31 11.17
N MET A 264 11.19 8.76 12.24
CA MET A 264 11.55 9.12 13.61
C MET A 264 13.01 8.82 13.94
N MET A 265 13.55 7.70 13.44
CA MET A 265 14.96 7.35 13.61
C MET A 265 15.86 8.33 12.86
N LEU A 266 15.52 8.66 11.60
CA LEU A 266 16.26 9.67 10.83
C LEU A 266 16.27 11.05 11.55
N GLY A 267 15.11 11.48 12.08
CA GLY A 267 15.01 12.72 12.85
C GLY A 267 15.84 12.72 14.14
N LYS A 268 16.13 11.56 14.70
CA LYS A 268 17.03 11.35 15.84
C LYS A 268 18.52 11.22 15.46
N GLY A 269 18.85 11.29 14.17
CA GLY A 269 20.23 11.24 13.68
C GLY A 269 20.73 9.85 13.29
N TYR A 270 19.88 8.82 13.21
CA TYR A 270 20.27 7.53 12.65
C TYR A 270 20.53 7.66 11.15
N SER A 271 21.49 6.87 10.62
CA SER A 271 21.66 6.76 9.18
C SER A 271 20.48 5.98 8.56
N VAL A 272 20.32 6.10 7.24
CA VAL A 272 19.31 5.34 6.48
C VAL A 272 19.50 3.83 6.70
N GLU A 273 20.75 3.34 6.64
CA GLU A 273 21.10 1.94 6.80
C GLU A 273 20.76 1.43 8.21
N GLN A 274 21.11 2.20 9.23
CA GLN A 274 20.80 1.87 10.64
C GLN A 274 19.28 1.80 10.86
N ALA A 275 18.55 2.78 10.38
CA ALA A 275 17.10 2.84 10.50
C ALA A 275 16.41 1.67 9.75
N MET A 276 16.90 1.31 8.56
CA MET A 276 16.40 0.16 7.79
C MET A 276 16.64 -1.16 8.52
N GLN A 277 17.84 -1.33 9.08
CA GLN A 277 18.21 -2.54 9.83
C GLN A 277 17.31 -2.71 11.06
N GLU A 278 17.07 -1.64 11.81
CA GLU A 278 16.22 -1.65 13.01
C GLU A 278 14.75 -1.95 12.68
N ILE A 279 14.22 -1.42 11.56
CA ILE A 279 12.87 -1.74 11.10
C ILE A 279 12.75 -3.22 10.68
N GLY A 280 13.79 -3.81 10.08
CA GLY A 280 13.87 -5.22 9.71
C GLY A 280 12.83 -5.69 8.68
N GLN A 281 12.08 -4.76 8.09
CA GLN A 281 11.05 -5.00 7.08
C GLN A 281 11.10 -3.90 6.02
N VAL A 282 10.46 -4.16 4.87
CA VAL A 282 10.39 -3.18 3.78
C VAL A 282 9.72 -1.89 4.25
N VAL A 283 10.40 -0.76 4.01
CA VAL A 283 9.90 0.61 4.19
C VAL A 283 9.49 1.14 2.82
N GLU A 284 8.21 0.99 2.47
CA GLU A 284 7.69 1.39 1.15
C GLU A 284 7.94 2.87 0.83
N GLY A 285 7.85 3.74 1.84
CA GLY A 285 8.07 5.17 1.69
C GLY A 285 9.47 5.51 1.19
N TYR A 286 10.48 4.72 1.51
CA TYR A 286 11.85 4.92 1.01
C TYR A 286 11.89 4.81 -0.52
N PHE A 287 11.40 3.72 -1.07
CA PHE A 287 11.35 3.51 -2.53
C PHE A 287 10.40 4.50 -3.20
N ASN A 288 9.22 4.72 -2.60
CA ASN A 288 8.23 5.64 -3.14
C ASN A 288 8.67 7.10 -3.14
N THR A 289 9.60 7.51 -2.28
CA THR A 289 10.13 8.89 -2.27
C THR A 289 10.80 9.22 -3.60
N GLN A 290 11.67 8.34 -4.09
CA GLN A 290 12.36 8.55 -5.35
C GLN A 290 11.38 8.62 -6.53
N GLU A 291 10.39 7.73 -6.54
CA GLU A 291 9.41 7.66 -7.62
C GLU A 291 8.41 8.82 -7.59
N ALA A 292 7.97 9.24 -6.39
CA ALA A 292 7.10 10.40 -6.22
C ALA A 292 7.80 11.70 -6.64
N TYR A 293 9.07 11.87 -6.27
CA TYR A 293 9.89 13.01 -6.70
C TYR A 293 10.04 13.03 -8.23
N ARG A 294 10.38 11.90 -8.85
CA ARG A 294 10.48 11.75 -10.31
C ARG A 294 9.16 12.10 -11.01
N LEU A 295 8.04 11.56 -10.53
CA LEU A 295 6.72 11.82 -11.09
C LEU A 295 6.33 13.29 -10.95
N ALA A 296 6.61 13.93 -9.82
CA ALA A 296 6.38 15.36 -9.62
C ALA A 296 7.17 16.21 -10.63
N GLN A 297 8.46 15.87 -10.89
CA GLN A 297 9.27 16.55 -11.90
C GLN A 297 8.70 16.36 -13.31
N GLN A 298 8.29 15.15 -13.68
CA GLN A 298 7.68 14.85 -14.97
C GLN A 298 6.37 15.63 -15.20
N GLN A 299 5.57 15.81 -14.14
CA GLN A 299 4.31 16.55 -14.17
C GLN A 299 4.48 18.06 -13.92
N GLN A 300 5.69 18.54 -13.65
CA GLN A 300 5.98 19.93 -13.29
C GLN A 300 5.16 20.43 -12.10
N VAL A 301 4.96 19.57 -11.12
CA VAL A 301 4.20 19.86 -9.89
C VAL A 301 5.14 20.07 -8.71
N GLU A 302 5.00 21.22 -8.03
CA GLU A 302 5.74 21.50 -6.79
C GLU A 302 5.27 20.58 -5.65
N MET A 303 6.20 19.79 -5.11
CA MET A 303 5.99 18.94 -3.94
C MET A 303 7.14 19.15 -2.92
N PRO A 304 7.18 20.31 -2.25
CA PRO A 304 8.31 20.67 -1.40
C PRO A 304 8.57 19.69 -0.25
N ILE A 305 7.54 19.08 0.35
CA ILE A 305 7.73 18.08 1.41
C ILE A 305 8.38 16.81 0.82
N VAL A 306 7.85 16.30 -0.30
CA VAL A 306 8.44 15.15 -0.99
C VAL A 306 9.88 15.43 -1.42
N GLU A 307 10.16 16.63 -1.93
CA GLU A 307 11.49 17.05 -2.34
C GLU A 307 12.48 17.05 -1.16
N GLN A 308 12.12 17.65 -0.01
CA GLN A 308 13.00 17.67 1.15
C GLN A 308 13.27 16.26 1.70
N ILE A 309 12.26 15.36 1.68
CA ILE A 309 12.46 13.96 2.07
C ILE A 309 13.39 13.26 1.08
N TYR A 310 13.24 13.51 -0.23
CA TYR A 310 14.15 12.99 -1.25
C TYR A 310 15.59 13.46 -1.03
N GLN A 311 15.82 14.76 -0.78
CA GLN A 311 17.14 15.31 -0.51
C GLN A 311 17.80 14.68 0.71
N MET A 312 17.01 14.42 1.75
CA MET A 312 17.51 13.73 2.95
C MET A 312 17.90 12.27 2.68
N LEU A 313 17.06 11.53 1.97
CA LEU A 313 17.27 10.09 1.80
C LEU A 313 18.36 9.77 0.77
N PHE A 314 18.56 10.63 -0.25
CA PHE A 314 19.39 10.33 -1.41
C PHE A 314 20.50 11.35 -1.71
N CYS A 315 20.44 12.54 -1.12
CA CYS A 315 21.39 13.63 -1.44
C CYS A 315 22.16 14.15 -0.22
N GLY A 316 22.00 13.52 0.95
CA GLY A 316 22.79 13.84 2.15
C GLY A 316 22.35 15.07 2.93
N LEU A 317 21.16 15.65 2.64
CA LEU A 317 20.62 16.75 3.43
C LEU A 317 20.26 16.25 4.84
N THR A 318 20.58 17.03 5.86
CA THR A 318 20.22 16.67 7.24
C THR A 318 18.74 16.95 7.54
N ALA A 319 18.19 16.26 8.56
CA ALA A 319 16.81 16.47 9.00
C ALA A 319 16.54 17.92 9.43
N THR A 320 17.50 18.56 10.09
CA THR A 320 17.39 19.94 10.55
C THR A 320 17.39 20.93 9.38
N GLU A 321 18.26 20.72 8.38
CA GLU A 321 18.29 21.55 7.18
C GLU A 321 17.01 21.42 6.37
N ALA A 322 16.50 20.20 6.18
CA ALA A 322 15.24 19.97 5.48
C ALA A 322 14.07 20.67 6.16
N ALA A 323 14.01 20.60 7.48
CA ALA A 323 12.99 21.30 8.27
C ALA A 323 13.12 22.84 8.15
N ALA A 324 14.35 23.36 8.23
CA ALA A 324 14.62 24.80 8.04
C ALA A 324 14.20 25.28 6.65
N ASN A 325 14.49 24.52 5.59
CA ASN A 325 14.08 24.81 4.23
C ASN A 325 12.55 24.91 4.08
N LEU A 326 11.80 23.98 4.71
CA LEU A 326 10.33 24.04 4.69
C LEU A 326 9.77 25.22 5.46
N LEU A 327 10.36 25.57 6.61
CA LEU A 327 9.91 26.68 7.46
C LEU A 327 10.25 28.06 6.87
N SER A 328 11.33 28.18 6.08
CA SER A 328 11.77 29.42 5.45
C SER A 328 11.06 29.75 4.12
N ARG A 329 10.15 28.89 3.65
CA ARG A 329 9.40 29.16 2.41
C ARG A 329 8.54 30.41 2.53
N GLU A 330 8.38 31.11 1.39
CA GLU A 330 7.54 32.30 1.30
C GLU A 330 6.11 32.03 1.80
N LYS A 331 5.53 33.05 2.41
CA LYS A 331 4.14 33.03 2.88
C LYS A 331 3.20 32.87 1.69
N LYS A 332 2.35 31.85 1.73
CA LYS A 332 1.30 31.61 0.72
C LYS A 332 -0.08 31.69 1.41
N SER A 333 -1.10 32.13 0.68
CA SER A 333 -2.49 31.95 1.12
C SER A 333 -2.84 30.47 1.16
N GLU A 334 -3.75 30.08 2.04
CA GLU A 334 -4.27 28.74 2.17
C GLU A 334 -5.38 28.46 1.14
#